data_3cb8e567f2da0eefacf8084cf80960df
#
_entry.id   3cb8e567f2da0eefacf8084cf80960df
#
_cell.length_a   1.000
_cell.length_b   1.000
_cell.length_c   1.000
_cell.angle_alpha   90.00
_cell.angle_beta   90.00
_cell.angle_gamma   90.00
#
_symmetry.space_group_name_H-M   'P 1'
#
loop_
_entity.id
_entity.type
_entity.pdbx_description
1 polymer ?
#
loop_
_entity_poly.entity_id
_entity_poly.type
_entity_poly.pdbx_seq_one_letter_code
_entity_poly.pdbx_strand_id
1 'polypeptide(L)'
;MSETKQLLLSEYTPMSELILKETIVSKPKYDVIDVHTHFGLIGFNGDYRNQYDTRRSVESLREAGVKKVVNLDGMWGNELDRMLEKIKPCEDFFITFGTVDTSRLDEKGFETYVRNTLKESKEKGIKGLKFLKDVSLVIKDSQDRYIPIDDQRLKVIWETAAELKLPVLIHIGDPVAFFKPIDPFNERYDELQHRPQWSFCKPGIFTFEQLMEMQENLLKNNPDTTFIIAHGGSYTENLACVGEWLDKYPNMNVDIAARI
;
A
#
# COMPACT_ATOMS: atom_id res chain seq x y z
N MET A 1 42.10 38.55 6.64
CA MET A 1 41.53 37.17 6.64
C MET A 1 40.15 37.25 6.10
N SER A 2 39.86 36.68 4.94
CA SER A 2 38.51 36.68 4.38
C SER A 2 37.60 35.81 5.26
N GLU A 3 36.54 36.35 5.81
CA GLU A 3 35.50 35.57 6.47
C GLU A 3 35.00 34.54 5.48
N THR A 4 35.22 33.27 5.79
CA THR A 4 34.66 32.15 5.01
C THR A 4 33.16 32.18 5.24
N LYS A 5 32.38 32.62 4.23
CA LYS A 5 30.93 32.59 4.29
C LYS A 5 30.49 31.16 4.55
N GLN A 6 29.79 30.92 5.66
CA GLN A 6 29.29 29.63 6.00
C GLN A 6 28.15 29.28 5.03
N LEU A 7 28.36 28.29 4.16
CA LEU A 7 27.37 27.77 3.22
C LEU A 7 26.41 26.87 3.97
N LEU A 8 25.10 27.13 3.87
CA LEU A 8 24.09 26.23 4.42
C LEU A 8 23.94 25.00 3.52
N LEU A 9 23.60 23.86 4.12
CA LEU A 9 23.38 22.62 3.38
C LEU A 9 22.28 22.77 2.31
N SER A 10 21.25 23.57 2.58
CA SER A 10 20.17 23.93 1.65
C SER A 10 20.63 24.78 0.45
N GLU A 11 21.80 25.43 0.55
CA GLU A 11 22.41 26.25 -0.50
C GLU A 11 23.50 25.47 -1.26
N TYR A 12 23.86 24.26 -0.78
CA TYR A 12 24.88 23.42 -1.38
C TYR A 12 24.30 22.67 -2.58
N THR A 13 24.62 23.11 -3.77
CA THR A 13 24.18 22.54 -5.04
C THR A 13 25.38 22.15 -5.90
N PRO A 14 26.10 21.09 -5.54
CA PRO A 14 27.28 20.68 -6.28
C PRO A 14 26.91 20.21 -7.69
N MET A 15 27.73 20.62 -8.67
CA MET A 15 27.66 20.09 -10.03
C MET A 15 28.72 18.99 -10.18
N SER A 16 28.28 17.79 -10.58
CA SER A 16 29.20 16.69 -10.79
C SER A 16 29.99 16.88 -12.08
N GLU A 17 31.32 16.77 -11.99
CA GLU A 17 32.23 16.70 -13.14
C GLU A 17 32.43 15.27 -13.65
N LEU A 18 31.77 14.27 -13.01
CA LEU A 18 31.90 12.87 -13.36
C LEU A 18 31.25 12.55 -14.70
N ILE A 19 32.03 12.07 -15.65
CA ILE A 19 31.55 11.60 -16.95
C ILE A 19 31.29 10.09 -16.85
N LEU A 20 30.02 9.71 -16.92
CA LEU A 20 29.59 8.32 -16.91
C LEU A 20 29.05 7.92 -18.29
N LYS A 21 29.16 6.63 -18.60
CA LYS A 21 28.46 6.07 -19.75
C LYS A 21 26.95 6.16 -19.49
N GLU A 22 26.28 6.99 -20.28
CA GLU A 22 24.84 7.09 -20.22
C GLU A 22 24.21 5.99 -21.08
N THR A 23 23.23 5.29 -20.53
CA THR A 23 22.43 4.31 -21.26
C THR A 23 20.97 4.79 -21.26
N ILE A 24 20.54 5.24 -22.43
CA ILE A 24 19.15 5.67 -22.62
C ILE A 24 18.28 4.43 -22.87
N VAL A 25 17.37 4.15 -21.94
CA VAL A 25 16.35 3.11 -22.06
C VAL A 25 15.01 3.78 -22.31
N SER A 26 14.61 3.88 -23.57
CA SER A 26 13.37 4.57 -23.96
C SER A 26 12.11 3.74 -23.69
N LYS A 27 12.24 2.41 -23.69
CA LYS A 27 11.14 1.47 -23.43
C LYS A 27 11.65 0.21 -22.73
N PRO A 28 10.82 -0.45 -21.92
CA PRO A 28 11.16 -1.76 -21.38
C PRO A 28 11.29 -2.79 -22.50
N LYS A 29 12.15 -3.79 -22.30
CA LYS A 29 12.35 -4.89 -23.26
C LYS A 29 11.13 -5.81 -23.37
N TYR A 30 10.38 -5.93 -22.29
CA TYR A 30 9.21 -6.80 -22.17
C TYR A 30 8.01 -5.98 -21.73
N ASP A 31 6.81 -6.49 -22.01
CA ASP A 31 5.56 -5.92 -21.51
C ASP A 31 5.59 -5.82 -19.99
N VAL A 32 5.25 -4.64 -19.46
CA VAL A 32 5.24 -4.37 -18.02
C VAL A 32 3.83 -4.54 -17.47
N ILE A 33 3.71 -5.19 -16.33
CA ILE A 33 2.52 -5.17 -15.49
C ILE A 33 2.91 -4.39 -14.22
N ASP A 34 2.31 -3.21 -14.03
CA ASP A 34 2.52 -2.44 -12.81
C ASP A 34 1.56 -2.96 -11.74
N VAL A 35 2.13 -3.54 -10.67
CA VAL A 35 1.35 -4.25 -9.65
C VAL A 35 0.90 -3.34 -8.50
N HIS A 36 1.26 -2.05 -8.49
CA HIS A 36 0.91 -1.16 -7.40
C HIS A 36 0.56 0.25 -7.89
N THR A 37 -0.68 0.45 -8.31
CA THR A 37 -1.17 1.74 -8.77
C THR A 37 -2.47 2.14 -8.08
N HIS A 38 -2.76 3.45 -8.11
CA HIS A 38 -4.01 4.03 -7.60
C HIS A 38 -4.60 4.97 -8.64
N PHE A 39 -5.86 4.73 -9.02
CA PHE A 39 -6.60 5.53 -10.00
C PHE A 39 -7.82 6.23 -9.41
N GLY A 40 -7.98 6.20 -8.09
CA GLY A 40 -9.14 6.72 -7.35
C GLY A 40 -8.78 7.70 -6.25
N LEU A 41 -9.30 7.46 -5.06
CA LEU A 41 -9.34 8.40 -3.94
C LEU A 41 -8.04 8.58 -3.18
N ILE A 42 -7.11 7.62 -3.27
CA ILE A 42 -5.94 7.61 -2.40
C ILE A 42 -4.92 8.63 -2.88
N GLY A 43 -4.63 9.61 -2.03
CA GLY A 43 -3.57 10.60 -2.22
C GLY A 43 -3.99 12.03 -2.47
N PHE A 44 -5.26 12.33 -2.80
CA PHE A 44 -5.68 13.67 -3.22
C PHE A 44 -6.98 14.20 -2.59
N ASN A 45 -7.19 14.00 -1.29
CA ASN A 45 -8.33 14.56 -0.53
C ASN A 45 -9.72 14.35 -1.16
N GLY A 46 -9.95 13.21 -1.77
CA GLY A 46 -11.29 12.75 -2.10
C GLY A 46 -11.86 13.17 -3.47
N ASP A 47 -11.31 14.14 -4.18
CA ASP A 47 -11.91 14.63 -5.44
C ASP A 47 -11.16 14.22 -6.71
N TYR A 48 -10.17 13.41 -6.55
CA TYR A 48 -9.29 12.90 -7.59
C TYR A 48 -10.03 12.14 -8.72
N ARG A 49 -11.16 11.50 -8.42
CA ARG A 49 -11.97 10.76 -9.41
C ARG A 49 -12.44 11.62 -10.60
N ASN A 50 -12.60 12.91 -10.40
CA ASN A 50 -13.09 13.82 -11.42
C ASN A 50 -11.96 14.54 -12.19
N GLN A 51 -10.73 14.48 -11.71
CA GLN A 51 -9.58 15.22 -12.28
C GLN A 51 -8.79 14.41 -13.31
N TYR A 52 -8.98 13.06 -13.37
CA TYR A 52 -8.23 12.20 -14.28
C TYR A 52 -9.04 11.75 -15.48
N ASP A 53 -8.52 12.05 -16.65
CA ASP A 53 -8.92 11.37 -17.88
C ASP A 53 -8.29 9.99 -17.93
N THR A 54 -9.08 8.96 -17.61
CA THR A 54 -8.63 7.56 -17.57
C THR A 54 -8.03 7.12 -18.91
N ARG A 55 -8.60 7.53 -20.06
CA ARG A 55 -8.09 7.14 -21.38
C ARG A 55 -6.72 7.73 -21.61
N ARG A 56 -6.55 9.02 -21.36
CA ARG A 56 -5.25 9.71 -21.52
C ARG A 56 -4.17 9.10 -20.63
N SER A 57 -4.51 8.76 -19.37
CA SER A 57 -3.58 8.10 -18.45
C SER A 57 -3.17 6.72 -18.96
N VAL A 58 -4.14 5.92 -19.46
CA VAL A 58 -3.87 4.61 -20.02
C VAL A 58 -3.04 4.70 -21.30
N GLU A 59 -3.31 5.65 -22.19
CA GLU A 59 -2.53 5.88 -23.42
C GLU A 59 -1.07 6.21 -23.06
N SER A 60 -0.84 7.12 -22.12
CA SER A 60 0.52 7.48 -21.66
C SER A 60 1.28 6.28 -21.08
N LEU A 61 0.62 5.46 -20.28
CA LEU A 61 1.22 4.24 -19.71
C LEU A 61 1.52 3.19 -20.78
N ARG A 62 0.63 3.01 -21.76
CA ARG A 62 0.86 2.11 -22.91
C ARG A 62 2.05 2.58 -23.76
N GLU A 63 2.17 3.88 -23.98
CA GLU A 63 3.32 4.46 -24.68
C GLU A 63 4.64 4.19 -23.94
N ALA A 64 4.62 4.19 -22.61
CA ALA A 64 5.75 3.81 -21.77
C ALA A 64 6.03 2.30 -21.73
N GLY A 65 5.18 1.45 -22.34
CA GLY A 65 5.34 -0.01 -22.40
C GLY A 65 4.61 -0.77 -21.29
N VAL A 66 3.73 -0.11 -20.53
CA VAL A 66 2.87 -0.77 -19.55
C VAL A 66 1.70 -1.42 -20.26
N LYS A 67 1.48 -2.70 -20.00
CA LYS A 67 0.42 -3.49 -20.64
C LYS A 67 -0.82 -3.59 -19.76
N LYS A 68 -0.64 -3.70 -18.45
CA LYS A 68 -1.68 -3.76 -17.44
C LYS A 68 -1.24 -3.09 -16.16
N VAL A 69 -2.21 -2.65 -15.37
CA VAL A 69 -1.99 -2.14 -14.01
C VAL A 69 -2.89 -2.85 -13.02
N VAL A 70 -2.39 -3.03 -11.78
CA VAL A 70 -3.23 -3.44 -10.66
C VAL A 70 -3.69 -2.18 -9.95
N ASN A 71 -4.99 -1.87 -10.07
CA ASN A 71 -5.61 -0.75 -9.36
C ASN A 71 -5.92 -1.14 -7.92
N LEU A 72 -5.25 -0.51 -6.97
CA LEU A 72 -5.30 -0.78 -5.55
C LEU A 72 -6.13 0.25 -4.77
N ASP A 73 -7.11 0.87 -5.39
CA ASP A 73 -7.96 1.84 -4.68
C ASP A 73 -8.78 1.22 -3.54
N GLY A 74 -9.01 -0.10 -3.58
CA GLY A 74 -9.64 -0.82 -2.47
C GLY A 74 -11.07 -0.34 -2.20
N MET A 75 -11.96 -0.44 -3.19
CA MET A 75 -13.34 -0.03 -3.07
C MET A 75 -14.29 -1.20 -2.84
N TRP A 76 -15.47 -0.92 -2.29
CA TRP A 76 -16.58 -1.86 -2.12
C TRP A 76 -17.92 -1.18 -2.40
N GLY A 77 -18.99 -1.98 -2.57
CA GLY A 77 -20.37 -1.48 -2.76
C GLY A 77 -20.47 -0.49 -3.92
N ASN A 78 -21.18 0.61 -3.70
CA ASN A 78 -21.43 1.64 -4.71
C ASN A 78 -20.13 2.35 -5.18
N GLU A 79 -19.11 2.44 -4.33
CA GLU A 79 -17.85 3.05 -4.73
C GLU A 79 -17.08 2.15 -5.70
N LEU A 80 -17.15 0.84 -5.51
CA LEU A 80 -16.63 -0.12 -6.48
C LEU A 80 -17.36 0.00 -7.82
N ASP A 81 -18.69 0.11 -7.81
CA ASP A 81 -19.49 0.28 -9.05
C ASP A 81 -19.07 1.55 -9.81
N ARG A 82 -18.91 2.67 -9.11
CA ARG A 82 -18.42 3.93 -9.70
C ARG A 82 -17.01 3.79 -10.30
N MET A 83 -16.13 3.08 -9.59
CA MET A 83 -14.77 2.84 -10.08
C MET A 83 -14.80 1.98 -11.35
N LEU A 84 -15.55 0.88 -11.34
CA LEU A 84 -15.66 0.00 -12.50
C LEU A 84 -16.27 0.72 -13.71
N GLU A 85 -17.29 1.54 -13.52
CA GLU A 85 -17.85 2.35 -14.62
C GLU A 85 -16.84 3.37 -15.18
N LYS A 86 -16.04 3.99 -14.31
CA LYS A 86 -14.99 4.93 -14.74
C LYS A 86 -13.90 4.27 -15.59
N ILE A 87 -13.47 3.07 -15.24
CA ILE A 87 -12.41 2.35 -15.98
C ILE A 87 -12.94 1.55 -17.17
N LYS A 88 -14.24 1.35 -17.29
CA LYS A 88 -14.88 0.54 -18.32
C LYS A 88 -14.41 0.81 -19.77
N PRO A 89 -14.13 2.06 -20.19
CA PRO A 89 -13.59 2.31 -21.54
C PRO A 89 -12.22 1.70 -21.80
N CYS A 90 -11.50 1.27 -20.77
CA CYS A 90 -10.17 0.68 -20.81
C CYS A 90 -10.07 -0.52 -19.85
N GLU A 91 -11.17 -1.24 -19.60
CA GLU A 91 -11.25 -2.31 -18.59
C GLU A 91 -10.21 -3.41 -18.81
N ASP A 92 -9.83 -3.67 -20.06
CA ASP A 92 -8.79 -4.64 -20.42
C ASP A 92 -7.40 -4.28 -19.86
N PHE A 93 -7.19 -3.01 -19.51
CA PHE A 93 -5.93 -2.52 -18.95
C PHE A 93 -5.83 -2.70 -17.43
N PHE A 94 -6.97 -2.84 -16.74
CA PHE A 94 -7.04 -2.85 -15.30
C PHE A 94 -7.22 -4.25 -14.71
N ILE A 95 -6.52 -4.50 -13.61
CA ILE A 95 -6.75 -5.58 -12.67
C ILE A 95 -7.20 -4.89 -11.37
N THR A 96 -8.49 -4.92 -11.05
CA THR A 96 -9.03 -4.15 -9.91
C THR A 96 -9.02 -4.99 -8.64
N PHE A 97 -8.50 -4.42 -7.56
CA PHE A 97 -8.59 -4.96 -6.21
C PHE A 97 -9.67 -4.20 -5.43
N GLY A 98 -10.48 -4.95 -4.68
CA GLY A 98 -11.49 -4.41 -3.79
C GLY A 98 -11.03 -4.40 -2.34
N THR A 99 -11.97 -4.14 -1.43
CA THR A 99 -11.78 -4.23 0.03
C THR A 99 -13.13 -4.43 0.72
N VAL A 100 -13.13 -4.39 2.05
CA VAL A 100 -14.33 -4.33 2.90
C VAL A 100 -14.17 -3.22 3.95
N ASP A 101 -15.28 -2.76 4.48
CA ASP A 101 -15.29 -1.78 5.56
C ASP A 101 -14.94 -2.44 6.90
N THR A 102 -13.70 -2.31 7.32
CA THR A 102 -13.20 -2.86 8.59
C THR A 102 -13.65 -2.05 9.82
N SER A 103 -14.16 -0.83 9.64
CA SER A 103 -14.71 -0.04 10.75
C SER A 103 -15.96 -0.68 11.37
N ARG A 104 -16.59 -1.61 10.64
CA ARG A 104 -17.77 -2.39 11.06
C ARG A 104 -17.46 -3.61 11.92
N LEU A 105 -16.19 -3.80 12.32
CA LEU A 105 -15.67 -5.00 12.99
C LEU A 105 -16.52 -5.44 14.21
N ASP A 106 -17.03 -4.47 14.99
CA ASP A 106 -17.83 -4.73 16.19
C ASP A 106 -19.33 -4.86 15.93
N GLU A 107 -19.77 -4.71 14.66
CA GLU A 107 -21.18 -4.86 14.33
C GLU A 107 -21.62 -6.32 14.39
N LYS A 108 -22.82 -6.54 14.94
CA LYS A 108 -23.45 -7.86 14.88
C LYS A 108 -23.67 -8.26 13.41
N GLY A 109 -23.06 -9.36 12.98
CA GLY A 109 -23.16 -9.83 11.60
C GLY A 109 -22.01 -9.37 10.69
N PHE A 110 -20.93 -8.83 11.24
CA PHE A 110 -19.73 -8.45 10.48
C PHE A 110 -19.22 -9.60 9.59
N GLU A 111 -19.20 -10.83 10.10
CA GLU A 111 -18.81 -12.00 9.30
C GLU A 111 -19.69 -12.20 8.06
N THR A 112 -21.00 -12.13 8.22
CA THR A 112 -21.96 -12.23 7.10
C THR A 112 -21.78 -11.08 6.11
N TYR A 113 -21.57 -9.87 6.61
CA TYR A 113 -21.27 -8.71 5.80
C TYR A 113 -20.02 -8.92 4.94
N VAL A 114 -18.92 -9.35 5.53
CA VAL A 114 -17.66 -9.61 4.82
C VAL A 114 -17.86 -10.64 3.71
N ARG A 115 -18.43 -11.81 4.05
CA ARG A 115 -18.66 -12.89 3.07
C ARG A 115 -19.51 -12.45 1.88
N ASN A 116 -20.58 -11.72 2.15
CA ASN A 116 -21.48 -11.23 1.10
C ASN A 116 -20.81 -10.16 0.24
N THR A 117 -20.15 -9.17 0.87
CA THR A 117 -19.46 -8.08 0.16
C THR A 117 -18.35 -8.62 -0.75
N LEU A 118 -17.55 -9.58 -0.28
CA LEU A 118 -16.46 -10.13 -1.08
C LEU A 118 -16.96 -11.01 -2.23
N LYS A 119 -18.04 -11.79 -2.03
CA LYS A 119 -18.68 -12.56 -3.10
C LYS A 119 -19.24 -11.63 -4.18
N GLU A 120 -20.02 -10.63 -3.79
CA GLU A 120 -20.58 -9.63 -4.70
C GLU A 120 -19.47 -8.89 -5.46
N SER A 121 -18.44 -8.42 -4.76
CA SER A 121 -17.31 -7.72 -5.39
C SER A 121 -16.56 -8.62 -6.39
N LYS A 122 -16.41 -9.91 -6.08
CA LYS A 122 -15.82 -10.88 -7.02
C LYS A 122 -16.67 -11.08 -8.26
N GLU A 123 -18.00 -11.18 -8.12
CA GLU A 123 -18.94 -11.25 -9.24
C GLU A 123 -18.86 -9.99 -10.13
N LYS A 124 -18.64 -8.82 -9.54
CA LYS A 124 -18.38 -7.57 -10.25
C LYS A 124 -17.00 -7.52 -10.93
N GLY A 125 -16.09 -8.46 -10.63
CA GLY A 125 -14.84 -8.66 -11.38
C GLY A 125 -13.56 -8.30 -10.66
N ILE A 126 -13.56 -8.01 -9.34
CA ILE A 126 -12.30 -7.82 -8.61
C ILE A 126 -11.44 -9.09 -8.68
N LYS A 127 -10.11 -8.91 -8.63
CA LYS A 127 -9.12 -9.97 -8.76
C LYS A 127 -8.26 -10.15 -7.51
N GLY A 128 -8.44 -9.31 -6.50
CA GLY A 128 -7.76 -9.35 -5.22
C GLY A 128 -8.32 -8.33 -4.26
N LEU A 129 -7.72 -8.25 -3.07
CA LEU A 129 -8.10 -7.29 -2.03
C LEU A 129 -6.93 -6.37 -1.72
N LYS A 130 -7.24 -5.12 -1.40
CA LYS A 130 -6.28 -4.12 -0.90
C LYS A 130 -6.67 -3.70 0.50
N PHE A 131 -5.70 -3.74 1.41
CA PHE A 131 -5.79 -3.11 2.71
C PHE A 131 -4.66 -2.10 2.88
N LEU A 132 -4.99 -0.96 3.45
CA LEU A 132 -4.05 0.09 3.80
C LEU A 132 -3.62 -0.05 5.27
N LYS A 133 -2.56 0.64 5.64
CA LYS A 133 -2.08 0.70 7.03
C LYS A 133 -3.05 1.36 8.00
N ASP A 134 -4.15 1.91 7.50
CA ASP A 134 -5.23 2.49 8.30
C ASP A 134 -5.89 1.47 9.24
N VAL A 135 -5.96 0.20 8.87
CA VAL A 135 -6.55 -0.86 9.72
C VAL A 135 -5.91 -0.87 11.11
N SER A 136 -4.57 -0.80 11.19
CA SER A 136 -3.89 -0.84 12.49
C SER A 136 -3.46 0.53 13.03
N LEU A 137 -3.49 1.59 12.21
CA LEU A 137 -2.92 2.88 12.58
C LEU A 137 -3.95 4.03 12.62
N VAL A 138 -5.17 3.80 12.13
CA VAL A 138 -6.22 4.82 12.06
C VAL A 138 -7.56 4.30 12.59
N ILE A 139 -7.97 3.10 12.15
CA ILE A 139 -9.27 2.53 12.51
C ILE A 139 -9.23 2.00 13.95
N LYS A 140 -10.28 2.32 14.70
CA LYS A 140 -10.43 1.90 16.08
C LYS A 140 -11.71 1.10 16.27
N ASP A 141 -11.70 0.23 17.25
CA ASP A 141 -12.87 -0.52 17.69
C ASP A 141 -13.83 0.34 18.53
N SER A 142 -14.97 -0.22 18.92
CA SER A 142 -15.99 0.45 19.75
C SER A 142 -15.52 0.87 21.14
N GLN A 143 -14.32 0.42 21.56
CA GLN A 143 -13.67 0.78 22.81
C GLN A 143 -12.54 1.81 22.62
N ASP A 144 -12.48 2.46 21.46
CA ASP A 144 -11.45 3.44 21.06
C ASP A 144 -10.01 2.87 21.03
N ARG A 145 -9.86 1.56 20.76
CA ARG A 145 -8.57 0.88 20.63
C ARG A 145 -8.25 0.63 19.16
N TYR A 146 -7.00 0.84 18.75
CA TYR A 146 -6.52 0.46 17.44
C TYR A 146 -6.65 -1.05 17.23
N ILE A 147 -7.03 -1.47 16.04
CA ILE A 147 -7.30 -2.87 15.69
C ILE A 147 -6.00 -3.51 15.21
N PRO A 148 -5.46 -4.54 15.90
CA PRO A 148 -4.32 -5.29 15.38
C PRO A 148 -4.67 -5.94 14.03
N ILE A 149 -3.73 -5.98 13.08
CA ILE A 149 -4.00 -6.61 11.78
C ILE A 149 -4.19 -8.14 11.89
N ASP A 150 -3.68 -8.74 12.94
CA ASP A 150 -3.85 -10.15 13.30
C ASP A 150 -5.04 -10.41 14.27
N ASP A 151 -5.92 -9.41 14.48
CA ASP A 151 -7.12 -9.55 15.29
C ASP A 151 -7.99 -10.69 14.76
N GLN A 152 -8.42 -11.59 15.66
CA GLN A 152 -9.20 -12.77 15.30
C GLN A 152 -10.54 -12.42 14.63
N ARG A 153 -11.10 -11.26 14.91
CA ARG A 153 -12.33 -10.78 14.26
C ARG A 153 -12.15 -10.48 12.77
N LEU A 154 -10.91 -10.16 12.34
CA LEU A 154 -10.56 -9.95 10.93
C LEU A 154 -10.36 -11.26 10.17
N LYS A 155 -10.22 -12.39 10.86
CA LYS A 155 -9.91 -13.70 10.26
C LYS A 155 -10.88 -14.07 9.13
N VAL A 156 -12.16 -13.75 9.28
CA VAL A 156 -13.18 -13.99 8.24
C VAL A 156 -12.83 -13.35 6.90
N ILE A 157 -12.13 -12.22 6.89
CA ILE A 157 -11.69 -11.54 5.66
C ILE A 157 -10.67 -12.43 4.93
N TRP A 158 -9.68 -12.91 5.67
CA TRP A 158 -8.59 -13.71 5.12
C TRP A 158 -9.08 -15.08 4.65
N GLU A 159 -9.91 -15.76 5.46
CA GLU A 159 -10.54 -17.02 5.08
C GLU A 159 -11.40 -16.87 3.82
N THR A 160 -12.24 -15.84 3.75
CA THR A 160 -13.09 -15.60 2.58
C THR A 160 -12.25 -15.26 1.33
N ALA A 161 -11.15 -14.51 1.50
CA ALA A 161 -10.22 -14.25 0.41
C ALA A 161 -9.60 -15.55 -0.14
N ALA A 162 -9.18 -16.46 0.75
CA ALA A 162 -8.66 -17.79 0.37
C ALA A 162 -9.72 -18.62 -0.36
N GLU A 163 -10.94 -18.77 0.20
CA GLU A 163 -12.07 -19.47 -0.42
C GLU A 163 -12.38 -18.95 -1.83
N LEU A 164 -12.32 -17.62 -1.99
CA LEU A 164 -12.58 -16.96 -3.25
C LEU A 164 -11.35 -16.87 -4.17
N LYS A 165 -10.18 -17.36 -3.75
CA LYS A 165 -8.90 -17.26 -4.48
C LYS A 165 -8.56 -15.81 -4.86
N LEU A 166 -8.75 -14.89 -3.92
CA LEU A 166 -8.39 -13.49 -4.03
C LEU A 166 -7.10 -13.25 -3.25
N PRO A 167 -5.96 -12.92 -3.89
CA PRO A 167 -4.78 -12.48 -3.17
C PRO A 167 -5.06 -11.18 -2.43
N VAL A 168 -4.40 -10.99 -1.31
CA VAL A 168 -4.55 -9.81 -0.44
C VAL A 168 -3.27 -8.99 -0.49
N LEU A 169 -3.30 -7.82 -1.12
CA LEU A 169 -2.21 -6.87 -1.04
C LEU A 169 -2.45 -5.95 0.15
N ILE A 170 -1.50 -5.94 1.07
CA ILE A 170 -1.63 -5.22 2.33
C ILE A 170 -0.41 -4.33 2.60
N HIS A 171 -0.68 -3.09 3.02
CA HIS A 171 0.29 -2.13 3.52
C HIS A 171 0.15 -2.06 5.04
N ILE A 172 1.17 -2.50 5.79
CA ILE A 172 1.06 -2.65 7.26
C ILE A 172 1.70 -1.46 7.98
N GLY A 173 2.99 -1.21 7.79
CA GLY A 173 3.62 -0.12 8.50
C GLY A 173 5.04 0.16 8.05
N ASP A 174 5.24 1.06 7.11
CA ASP A 174 6.55 1.56 6.67
C ASP A 174 6.44 3.05 6.30
N PRO A 175 7.53 3.78 6.25
CA PRO A 175 8.90 3.41 6.69
C PRO A 175 9.05 3.43 8.22
N VAL A 176 10.09 2.78 8.74
CA VAL A 176 10.43 2.74 10.18
C VAL A 176 10.52 4.16 10.78
N ALA A 177 11.03 5.11 10.01
CA ALA A 177 11.20 6.50 10.45
C ALA A 177 9.88 7.18 10.86
N PHE A 178 8.72 6.74 10.33
CA PHE A 178 7.42 7.30 10.71
C PHE A 178 6.98 6.92 12.13
N PHE A 179 7.64 5.93 12.71
CA PHE A 179 7.40 5.45 14.09
C PHE A 179 8.44 5.99 15.09
N LYS A 180 9.37 6.83 14.62
CA LYS A 180 10.40 7.48 15.45
C LYS A 180 10.06 8.94 15.69
N PRO A 181 10.64 9.56 16.76
CA PRO A 181 10.50 11.00 17.00
C PRO A 181 10.88 11.83 15.77
N ILE A 182 10.21 12.97 15.59
CA ILE A 182 10.59 13.95 14.56
C ILE A 182 11.70 14.82 15.15
N ASP A 183 12.94 14.37 15.01
CA ASP A 183 14.14 15.03 15.50
C ASP A 183 15.26 15.00 14.45
N PRO A 184 16.40 15.65 14.68
CA PRO A 184 17.50 15.73 13.71
C PRO A 184 18.11 14.36 13.31
N PHE A 185 17.78 13.27 13.99
CA PHE A 185 18.26 11.92 13.70
C PHE A 185 17.26 11.12 12.86
N ASN A 186 16.07 11.66 12.62
CA ASN A 186 15.06 11.00 11.80
C ASN A 186 15.37 11.21 10.31
N GLU A 187 15.57 10.13 9.57
CA GLU A 187 15.90 10.19 8.14
C GLU A 187 14.79 10.83 7.26
N ARG A 188 13.56 10.90 7.78
CA ARG A 188 12.38 11.51 7.15
C ARG A 188 11.99 12.84 7.80
N TYR A 189 12.95 13.49 8.46
CA TYR A 189 12.70 14.73 9.21
C TYR A 189 11.98 15.79 8.38
N ASP A 190 12.49 16.13 7.19
CA ASP A 190 11.91 17.16 6.34
C ASP A 190 10.48 16.82 5.90
N GLU A 191 10.25 15.56 5.52
CA GLU A 191 8.94 15.08 5.12
C GLU A 191 7.94 15.14 6.28
N LEU A 192 8.32 14.67 7.46
CA LEU A 192 7.48 14.65 8.65
C LEU A 192 7.26 16.05 9.25
N GLN A 193 8.19 16.97 9.10
CA GLN A 193 7.94 18.38 9.47
C GLN A 193 6.82 19.01 8.64
N HIS A 194 6.81 18.73 7.32
CA HIS A 194 5.77 19.22 6.42
C HIS A 194 4.46 18.43 6.50
N ARG A 195 4.52 17.17 6.99
CA ARG A 195 3.39 16.24 7.08
C ARG A 195 3.35 15.53 8.44
N PRO A 196 3.22 16.27 9.56
CA PRO A 196 3.28 15.69 10.90
C PRO A 196 2.16 14.65 11.17
N GLN A 197 1.08 14.69 10.41
CA GLN A 197 0.01 13.69 10.45
C GLN A 197 0.45 12.31 9.98
N TRP A 198 1.57 12.19 9.25
CA TRP A 198 2.13 10.91 8.82
C TRP A 198 2.98 10.23 9.90
N SER A 199 3.30 10.94 10.98
CA SER A 199 3.99 10.34 12.12
C SER A 199 3.05 9.48 12.96
N PHE A 200 3.49 8.24 13.19
CA PHE A 200 2.87 7.28 14.09
C PHE A 200 3.61 7.16 15.43
N CYS A 201 4.60 8.01 15.69
CA CYS A 201 5.28 8.10 16.98
C CYS A 201 4.40 8.82 18.01
N LYS A 202 3.30 8.18 18.42
CA LYS A 202 2.29 8.75 19.33
C LYS A 202 1.88 7.72 20.37
N PRO A 203 1.54 8.14 21.61
CA PRO A 203 1.02 7.23 22.64
C PRO A 203 -0.23 6.49 22.15
N GLY A 204 -0.31 5.19 22.45
CA GLY A 204 -1.46 4.34 22.15
C GLY A 204 -1.51 3.77 20.75
N ILE A 205 -0.64 4.19 19.83
CA ILE A 205 -0.45 3.57 18.51
C ILE A 205 0.56 2.43 18.65
N PHE A 206 0.42 1.39 17.85
CA PHE A 206 1.38 0.28 17.80
C PHE A 206 2.76 0.76 17.35
N THR A 207 3.81 0.22 17.96
CA THR A 207 5.18 0.45 17.50
C THR A 207 5.42 -0.28 16.19
N PHE A 208 6.51 0.07 15.49
CA PHE A 208 6.88 -0.63 14.27
C PHE A 208 7.13 -2.12 14.52
N GLU A 209 7.82 -2.46 15.61
CA GLU A 209 8.12 -3.85 16.00
C GLU A 209 6.85 -4.65 16.28
N GLN A 210 5.86 -4.05 16.94
CA GLN A 210 4.56 -4.68 17.16
C GLN A 210 3.83 -4.96 15.84
N LEU A 211 3.89 -4.04 14.89
CA LEU A 211 3.29 -4.25 13.57
C LEU A 211 3.99 -5.38 12.79
N MET A 212 5.31 -5.51 12.91
CA MET A 212 6.05 -6.60 12.28
C MET A 212 5.71 -7.95 12.93
N GLU A 213 5.54 -8.02 14.24
CA GLU A 213 5.07 -9.22 14.93
C GLU A 213 3.65 -9.59 14.48
N MET A 214 2.74 -8.62 14.39
CA MET A 214 1.38 -8.83 13.88
C MET A 214 1.37 -9.30 12.43
N GLN A 215 2.27 -8.78 11.57
CA GLN A 215 2.45 -9.23 10.20
C GLN A 215 2.85 -10.71 10.16
N GLU A 216 3.81 -11.12 10.98
CA GLU A 216 4.25 -12.50 11.06
C GLU A 216 3.13 -13.42 11.56
N ASN A 217 2.37 -12.99 12.58
CA ASN A 217 1.19 -13.70 13.07
C ASN A 217 0.10 -13.84 11.99
N LEU A 218 -0.14 -12.78 11.22
CA LEU A 218 -1.10 -12.79 10.11
C LEU A 218 -0.74 -13.87 9.08
N LEU A 219 0.51 -13.92 8.64
CA LEU A 219 1.02 -14.91 7.68
C LEU A 219 0.90 -16.33 8.22
N LYS A 220 1.34 -16.54 9.45
CA LYS A 220 1.34 -17.85 10.13
C LYS A 220 -0.06 -18.40 10.35
N ASN A 221 -1.00 -17.54 10.74
CA ASN A 221 -2.36 -17.94 11.13
C ASN A 221 -3.32 -18.10 9.93
N ASN A 222 -2.90 -17.70 8.73
CA ASN A 222 -3.71 -17.75 7.52
C ASN A 222 -2.92 -18.37 6.34
N PRO A 223 -2.47 -19.62 6.44
CA PRO A 223 -1.58 -20.24 5.46
C PRO A 223 -2.22 -20.42 4.07
N ASP A 224 -3.55 -20.48 4.00
CA ASP A 224 -4.29 -20.66 2.75
C ASP A 224 -4.55 -19.35 2.01
N THR A 225 -4.27 -18.21 2.64
CA THR A 225 -4.43 -16.88 2.05
C THR A 225 -3.13 -16.43 1.42
N THR A 226 -3.15 -16.08 0.15
CA THR A 226 -1.99 -15.47 -0.53
C THR A 226 -1.90 -14.00 -0.16
N PHE A 227 -0.84 -13.61 0.52
CA PHE A 227 -0.54 -12.22 0.87
C PHE A 227 0.53 -11.63 -0.06
N ILE A 228 0.36 -10.35 -0.41
CA ILE A 228 1.36 -9.51 -1.04
C ILE A 228 1.62 -8.35 -0.08
N ILE A 229 2.75 -8.38 0.61
CA ILE A 229 3.12 -7.33 1.54
C ILE A 229 3.79 -6.20 0.77
N ALA A 230 3.17 -5.02 0.84
CA ALA A 230 3.60 -3.87 0.05
C ALA A 230 5.00 -3.36 0.46
N HIS A 231 5.63 -2.64 -0.48
CA HIS A 231 6.83 -1.84 -0.21
C HIS A 231 8.00 -2.64 0.36
N GLY A 232 8.34 -3.78 -0.29
CA GLY A 232 9.45 -4.62 0.15
C GLY A 232 9.18 -5.33 1.47
N GLY A 233 7.95 -5.80 1.69
CA GLY A 233 7.58 -6.56 2.89
C GLY A 233 7.34 -5.68 4.12
N SER A 234 7.06 -4.39 3.94
CA SER A 234 6.93 -3.36 4.99
C SER A 234 8.18 -3.18 5.87
N TYR A 235 9.33 -3.73 5.48
CA TYR A 235 10.58 -3.64 6.28
C TYR A 235 11.83 -3.58 5.40
N THR A 236 11.90 -2.63 4.48
CA THR A 236 13.06 -2.47 3.59
C THR A 236 14.34 -2.05 4.30
N GLU A 237 14.25 -1.51 5.50
CA GLU A 237 15.39 -1.21 6.36
C GLU A 237 16.08 -2.49 6.87
N ASN A 238 15.43 -3.66 6.76
CA ASN A 238 15.99 -4.96 7.14
C ASN A 238 15.59 -6.06 6.14
N LEU A 239 16.17 -6.03 4.94
CA LEU A 239 15.88 -7.01 3.89
C LEU A 239 16.30 -8.45 4.26
N ALA A 240 17.23 -8.63 5.21
CA ALA A 240 17.57 -9.97 5.71
C ALA A 240 16.36 -10.60 6.42
N CYS A 241 15.69 -9.85 7.28
CA CYS A 241 14.47 -10.29 7.95
C CYS A 241 13.34 -10.60 6.94
N VAL A 242 13.16 -9.75 5.92
CA VAL A 242 12.18 -9.99 4.86
C VAL A 242 12.49 -11.27 4.09
N GLY A 243 13.77 -11.53 3.80
CA GLY A 243 14.24 -12.77 3.17
C GLY A 243 13.89 -14.00 3.99
N GLU A 244 14.13 -13.96 5.30
CA GLU A 244 13.77 -15.05 6.23
C GLU A 244 12.26 -15.31 6.24
N TRP A 245 11.43 -14.26 6.20
CA TRP A 245 9.96 -14.43 6.12
C TRP A 245 9.52 -15.04 4.80
N LEU A 246 10.10 -14.64 3.68
CA LEU A 246 9.80 -15.21 2.36
C LEU A 246 10.15 -16.70 2.29
N ASP A 247 11.26 -17.12 2.93
CA ASP A 247 11.65 -18.52 3.01
C ASP A 247 10.72 -19.32 3.95
N LYS A 248 10.24 -18.68 5.02
CA LYS A 248 9.42 -19.32 6.06
C LYS A 248 7.93 -19.42 5.71
N TYR A 249 7.40 -18.41 5.00
CA TYR A 249 5.97 -18.28 4.73
C TYR A 249 5.67 -18.36 3.23
N PRO A 250 5.34 -19.56 2.69
CA PRO A 250 5.09 -19.74 1.26
C PRO A 250 3.87 -18.95 0.72
N ASN A 251 3.03 -18.47 1.62
CA ASN A 251 1.88 -17.62 1.31
C ASN A 251 2.23 -16.12 1.27
N MET A 252 3.49 -15.75 1.56
CA MET A 252 3.98 -14.37 1.46
C MET A 252 4.58 -14.08 0.08
N ASN A 253 4.21 -12.95 -0.48
CA ASN A 253 4.85 -12.30 -1.62
C ASN A 253 5.10 -10.85 -1.25
N VAL A 254 5.94 -10.16 -2.00
CA VAL A 254 6.21 -8.73 -1.78
C VAL A 254 6.15 -7.97 -3.11
N ASP A 255 5.77 -6.71 -3.07
CA ASP A 255 6.05 -5.75 -4.14
C ASP A 255 7.19 -4.81 -3.74
N ILE A 256 7.74 -4.10 -4.71
CA ILE A 256 8.85 -3.15 -4.52
C ILE A 256 8.44 -1.72 -4.83
N ALA A 257 7.14 -1.43 -4.83
CA ALA A 257 6.63 -0.09 -5.10
C ALA A 257 7.19 0.94 -4.11
N ALA A 258 7.39 2.17 -4.59
CA ALA A 258 7.92 3.29 -3.81
C ALA A 258 9.30 2.99 -3.15
N ARG A 259 10.10 2.09 -3.76
CA ARG A 259 11.48 1.77 -3.35
C ARG A 259 12.42 2.07 -4.51
N ILE A 260 13.10 3.20 -4.44
CA ILE A 260 14.05 3.68 -5.45
C ILE A 260 15.39 3.92 -4.75
#